data_cb2c0e4a8254f5d5607418ea227d62c7
#
_entry.id   cb2c0e4a8254f5d5607418ea227d62c7
#
_cell.length_a   1.000
_cell.length_b   1.000
_cell.length_c   1.000
_cell.angle_alpha   90.00
_cell.angle_beta   90.00
_cell.angle_gamma   90.00
#
_symmetry.space_group_name_H-M   'P 1'
#
loop_
_entity.id
_entity.type
_entity.pdbx_description
1 polymer ?
#
loop_
_entity_poly.entity_id
_entity_poly.type
_entity_poly.pdbx_seq_one_letter_code
_entity_poly.pdbx_strand_id
1 'polypeptide(L)'
;MANNFAAALAVDTLAEESITTLGPVLAVLDNFSLDVAVSPVAPGSRIQVEVVNSGATALVNPGDYTSDSDSQKQAKSITVNQHSVSFKVTQAELNNGHRLRTLLRKNMQVIATACRDAVFAPITTANYGSAVLHSTATDFDASDLQTIWGACKDFPTRNLILDGAYFSKLLPTNADSFLPGSTGAYGFDSLAMNNRWDGADAKVIGFCGAADALAIASGEPIMDDEIQDLLSFYEPVELPGGLTAYLSSFTDINKRSRYMNISVMLGAAVGDATAGAIITDGS
;
A
#
# COMPACT_ATOMS: atom_id res chain seq x y z
N MET A 1 -18.42 -9.31 35.45
CA MET A 1 -17.21 -10.06 35.04
C MET A 1 -17.34 -10.82 33.72
N ALA A 2 -18.51 -11.09 33.17
CA ALA A 2 -18.66 -11.79 31.88
C ALA A 2 -18.34 -10.92 30.64
N ASN A 3 -18.35 -9.60 30.77
CA ASN A 3 -18.13 -8.70 29.63
C ASN A 3 -16.66 -8.54 29.20
N ASN A 4 -15.69 -8.79 30.09
CA ASN A 4 -14.27 -8.62 29.75
C ASN A 4 -13.74 -9.74 28.85
N PHE A 5 -14.25 -10.98 29.01
CA PHE A 5 -13.78 -12.10 28.22
C PHE A 5 -14.22 -12.01 26.74
N ALA A 6 -15.47 -11.61 26.51
CA ALA A 6 -15.99 -11.41 25.15
C ALA A 6 -15.31 -10.19 24.45
N ALA A 7 -14.91 -9.19 25.23
CA ALA A 7 -14.18 -8.04 24.72
C ALA A 7 -12.75 -8.43 24.32
N ALA A 8 -12.02 -9.15 25.16
CA ALA A 8 -10.67 -9.63 24.88
C ALA A 8 -10.66 -10.56 23.64
N LEU A 9 -11.57 -11.54 23.57
CA LEU A 9 -11.71 -12.41 22.40
C LEU A 9 -11.99 -11.62 21.10
N ALA A 10 -12.77 -10.55 21.19
CA ALA A 10 -13.06 -9.69 20.04
C ALA A 10 -11.82 -8.90 19.59
N VAL A 11 -10.98 -8.45 20.52
CA VAL A 11 -9.71 -7.75 20.22
C VAL A 11 -8.73 -8.68 19.54
N ASP A 12 -8.49 -9.86 20.10
CA ASP A 12 -7.58 -10.86 19.51
C ASP A 12 -8.04 -11.27 18.10
N THR A 13 -9.36 -11.49 17.94
CA THR A 13 -9.93 -11.81 16.62
C THR A 13 -9.78 -10.65 15.65
N LEU A 14 -9.92 -9.41 16.12
CA LEU A 14 -9.76 -8.20 15.31
C LEU A 14 -8.31 -8.05 14.85
N ALA A 15 -7.34 -8.23 15.74
CA ALA A 15 -5.92 -8.17 15.42
C ALA A 15 -5.53 -9.27 14.42
N GLU A 16 -5.92 -10.53 14.67
CA GLU A 16 -5.67 -11.66 13.77
C GLU A 16 -6.26 -11.43 12.36
N GLU A 17 -7.50 -10.99 12.29
CA GLU A 17 -8.16 -10.72 11.01
C GLU A 17 -7.57 -9.48 10.31
N SER A 18 -7.05 -8.50 11.07
CA SER A 18 -6.35 -7.34 10.50
C SER A 18 -5.09 -7.80 9.76
N ILE A 19 -4.24 -8.58 10.40
CA ILE A 19 -3.02 -9.11 9.78
C ILE A 19 -3.37 -9.97 8.57
N THR A 20 -4.36 -10.85 8.69
CA THR A 20 -4.74 -11.80 7.63
C THR A 20 -5.36 -11.11 6.43
N THR A 21 -6.11 -10.03 6.62
CA THR A 21 -6.88 -9.38 5.54
C THR A 21 -6.17 -8.15 4.98
N LEU A 22 -5.60 -7.29 5.83
CA LEU A 22 -4.89 -6.07 5.39
C LEU A 22 -3.50 -6.41 4.85
N GLY A 23 -2.78 -7.33 5.51
CA GLY A 23 -1.42 -7.68 5.13
C GLY A 23 -1.27 -8.01 3.64
N PRO A 24 -1.98 -9.00 3.07
CA PRO A 24 -1.83 -9.36 1.66
C PRO A 24 -2.17 -8.23 0.68
N VAL A 25 -3.12 -7.35 1.02
CA VAL A 25 -3.52 -6.23 0.15
C VAL A 25 -2.49 -5.11 0.19
N LEU A 26 -1.89 -4.88 1.37
CA LEU A 26 -0.90 -3.82 1.57
C LEU A 26 0.54 -4.29 1.32
N ALA A 27 0.78 -5.60 1.20
CA ALA A 27 2.12 -6.15 0.92
C ALA A 27 2.76 -5.61 -0.38
N VAL A 28 1.94 -5.18 -1.32
CA VAL A 28 2.42 -4.50 -2.54
C VAL A 28 3.17 -3.21 -2.22
N LEU A 29 2.87 -2.57 -1.08
CA LEU A 29 3.50 -1.32 -0.66
C LEU A 29 4.93 -1.53 -0.14
N ASP A 30 5.28 -2.75 0.27
CA ASP A 30 6.63 -3.13 0.71
C ASP A 30 7.70 -2.95 -0.37
N ASN A 31 7.25 -2.89 -1.63
CA ASN A 31 8.13 -2.71 -2.77
C ASN A 31 8.58 -1.26 -2.98
N PHE A 32 8.04 -0.31 -2.20
CA PHE A 32 8.32 1.11 -2.33
C PHE A 32 8.93 1.69 -1.05
N SER A 33 9.56 2.85 -1.17
CA SER A 33 10.15 3.57 -0.04
C SER A 33 9.06 3.98 0.96
N LEU A 34 9.14 3.44 2.17
CA LEU A 34 8.26 3.78 3.28
C LEU A 34 9.05 4.50 4.37
N ASP A 35 8.59 5.66 4.79
CA ASP A 35 9.09 6.39 5.94
C ASP A 35 8.00 6.48 7.02
N VAL A 36 8.39 6.24 8.26
CA VAL A 36 7.47 6.27 9.40
C VAL A 36 7.83 7.45 10.30
N ALA A 37 6.85 8.31 10.57
CA ALA A 37 7.06 9.44 11.48
C ALA A 37 7.42 8.95 12.88
N VAL A 38 8.47 9.53 13.44
CA VAL A 38 8.98 9.19 14.79
C VAL A 38 8.03 9.65 15.89
N SER A 39 7.20 10.66 15.63
CA SER A 39 6.24 11.21 16.58
C SER A 39 4.81 11.15 16.04
N PRO A 40 3.80 11.13 16.91
CA PRO A 40 2.39 11.16 16.49
C PRO A 40 2.09 12.36 15.59
N VAL A 41 1.27 12.14 14.58
CA VAL A 41 0.99 13.09 13.50
C VAL A 41 -0.52 13.37 13.41
N ALA A 42 -0.91 14.64 13.30
CA ALA A 42 -2.29 14.98 13.06
C ALA A 42 -2.70 14.64 11.61
N PRO A 43 -3.94 14.20 11.36
CA PRO A 43 -4.45 14.02 10.00
C PRO A 43 -4.30 15.31 9.19
N GLY A 44 -3.77 15.18 7.96
CA GLY A 44 -3.46 16.32 7.08
C GLY A 44 -2.11 16.99 7.32
N SER A 45 -1.33 16.52 8.29
CA SER A 45 0.04 17.00 8.50
C SER A 45 0.96 16.56 7.37
N ARG A 46 2.06 17.30 7.22
CA ARG A 46 3.07 17.03 6.20
C ARG A 46 4.32 16.42 6.82
N ILE A 47 4.72 15.27 6.30
CA ILE A 47 5.97 14.61 6.64
C ILE A 47 6.96 14.86 5.50
N GLN A 48 8.22 15.16 5.83
CA GLN A 48 9.30 15.29 4.86
C GLN A 48 9.99 13.93 4.72
N VAL A 49 9.97 13.38 3.50
CA VAL A 49 10.65 12.14 3.15
C VAL A 49 11.79 12.45 2.20
N GLU A 50 12.98 11.96 2.50
CA GLU A 50 14.13 12.11 1.61
C GLU A 50 14.12 11.00 0.56
N VAL A 51 14.18 11.38 -0.71
CA VAL A 51 14.31 10.47 -1.85
C VAL A 51 15.65 10.74 -2.53
N VAL A 52 16.40 9.68 -2.82
CA VAL A 52 17.66 9.77 -3.55
C VAL A 52 17.39 9.63 -5.05
N ASN A 53 17.53 10.73 -5.79
CA ASN A 53 17.21 10.77 -7.23
C ASN A 53 18.41 10.35 -8.11
N SER A 54 19.64 10.48 -7.61
CA SER A 54 20.82 10.05 -8.35
C SER A 54 21.99 9.73 -7.43
N GLY A 55 22.82 8.76 -7.84
CA GLY A 55 24.07 8.47 -7.17
C GLY A 55 25.19 9.44 -7.56
N ALA A 56 26.27 9.43 -6.80
CA ALA A 56 27.50 10.13 -7.17
C ALA A 56 28.13 9.51 -8.44
N THR A 57 28.87 10.33 -9.18
CA THR A 57 29.57 9.87 -10.41
C THR A 57 30.76 8.99 -10.04
N ALA A 58 30.89 7.84 -10.70
CA ALA A 58 32.05 6.99 -10.55
C ALA A 58 33.30 7.63 -11.21
N LEU A 59 34.39 7.70 -10.48
CA LEU A 59 35.67 8.21 -10.98
C LEU A 59 36.58 7.05 -11.38
N VAL A 60 37.28 7.20 -12.50
CA VAL A 60 38.27 6.23 -12.96
C VAL A 60 39.66 6.80 -12.69
N ASN A 61 40.49 6.07 -11.91
CA ASN A 61 41.85 6.47 -11.51
C ASN A 61 41.89 7.90 -10.93
N PRO A 62 41.09 8.22 -9.90
CA PRO A 62 41.10 9.55 -9.33
C PRO A 62 42.44 9.87 -8.68
N GLY A 63 42.90 11.10 -8.87
CA GLY A 63 44.16 11.57 -8.23
C GLY A 63 43.98 11.76 -6.73
N ASP A 64 42.76 11.97 -6.28
CA ASP A 64 42.30 11.97 -4.88
C ASP A 64 40.94 11.27 -4.78
N TYR A 65 40.57 10.84 -3.56
CA TYR A 65 39.34 10.11 -3.35
C TYR A 65 38.11 11.01 -3.05
N THR A 66 38.28 12.31 -3.09
CA THR A 66 37.19 13.26 -2.95
C THR A 66 36.52 13.47 -4.30
N SER A 67 35.22 13.25 -4.35
CA SER A 67 34.38 13.51 -5.52
C SER A 67 33.63 14.81 -5.33
N ASP A 68 33.66 15.66 -6.35
CA ASP A 68 32.84 16.89 -6.37
C ASP A 68 31.37 16.58 -6.70
N SER A 69 31.05 15.35 -7.12
CA SER A 69 29.68 14.90 -7.36
C SER A 69 29.15 14.15 -6.15
N ASP A 70 28.13 14.68 -5.51
CA ASP A 70 27.42 14.04 -4.41
C ASP A 70 26.10 13.42 -4.90
N SER A 71 25.58 12.45 -4.15
CA SER A 71 24.25 11.91 -4.40
C SER A 71 23.21 13.01 -4.25
N GLN A 72 22.34 13.15 -5.23
CA GLN A 72 21.28 14.15 -5.16
C GLN A 72 20.12 13.61 -4.34
N LYS A 73 19.82 14.30 -3.27
CA LYS A 73 18.68 14.04 -2.41
C LYS A 73 17.62 15.10 -2.60
N GLN A 74 16.38 14.68 -2.65
CA GLN A 74 15.23 15.60 -2.71
C GLN A 74 14.28 15.29 -1.56
N ALA A 75 14.00 16.32 -0.74
CA ALA A 75 12.95 16.21 0.26
C ALA A 75 11.57 16.30 -0.40
N LYS A 76 10.76 15.29 -0.23
CA LYS A 76 9.35 15.27 -0.68
C LYS A 76 8.45 15.51 0.51
N SER A 77 7.51 16.44 0.35
CA SER A 77 6.51 16.74 1.38
C SER A 77 5.27 15.89 1.13
N ILE A 78 4.99 14.95 2.00
CA ILE A 78 3.86 14.03 1.90
C ILE A 78 2.79 14.42 2.92
N THR A 79 1.56 14.61 2.46
CA THR A 79 0.42 14.82 3.35
C THR A 79 -0.10 13.47 3.82
N VAL A 80 -0.06 13.24 5.12
CA VAL A 80 -0.55 11.99 5.73
C VAL A 80 -1.98 12.18 6.18
N ASN A 81 -2.86 11.30 5.69
CA ASN A 81 -4.26 11.30 6.02
C ASN A 81 -4.65 10.05 6.82
N GLN A 82 -5.64 10.19 7.69
CA GLN A 82 -6.21 9.06 8.41
C GLN A 82 -7.31 8.41 7.57
N HIS A 83 -7.10 7.16 7.22
CA HIS A 83 -8.11 6.29 6.63
C HIS A 83 -8.73 5.46 7.74
N SER A 84 -10.05 5.54 7.92
CA SER A 84 -10.71 4.83 9.01
C SER A 84 -12.05 4.24 8.58
N VAL A 85 -12.39 3.11 9.17
CA VAL A 85 -13.70 2.46 9.02
C VAL A 85 -14.24 2.13 10.40
N SER A 86 -15.40 2.71 10.71
CA SER A 86 -16.16 2.41 11.93
C SER A 86 -17.39 1.59 11.60
N PHE A 87 -17.64 0.54 12.36
CA PHE A 87 -18.79 -0.32 12.17
C PHE A 87 -19.40 -0.77 13.51
N LYS A 88 -20.71 -0.94 13.49
CA LYS A 88 -21.47 -1.39 14.65
C LYS A 88 -21.31 -2.89 14.83
N VAL A 89 -21.10 -3.32 16.08
CA VAL A 89 -21.07 -4.73 16.47
C VAL A 89 -22.20 -5.00 17.46
N THR A 90 -23.03 -5.98 17.15
CA THR A 90 -24.13 -6.41 18.02
C THR A 90 -23.69 -7.55 18.94
N GLN A 91 -24.44 -7.74 20.05
CA GLN A 91 -24.17 -8.84 20.97
C GLN A 91 -24.30 -10.21 20.27
N ALA A 92 -25.19 -10.33 19.29
CA ALA A 92 -25.35 -11.55 18.51
C ALA A 92 -24.11 -11.87 17.65
N GLU A 93 -23.42 -10.86 17.14
CA GLU A 93 -22.15 -11.00 16.38
C GLU A 93 -21.00 -11.32 17.30
N LEU A 94 -20.92 -10.68 18.47
CA LEU A 94 -19.90 -11.01 19.48
C LEU A 94 -20.01 -12.46 19.98
N ASN A 95 -21.23 -12.99 20.07
CA ASN A 95 -21.48 -14.38 20.48
C ASN A 95 -21.28 -15.38 19.31
N ASN A 96 -21.15 -14.93 18.10
CA ASN A 96 -20.97 -15.74 16.91
C ASN A 96 -19.68 -15.36 16.17
N GLY A 97 -18.58 -16.03 16.50
CA GLY A 97 -17.25 -15.75 15.96
C GLY A 97 -17.20 -15.76 14.42
N HIS A 98 -17.97 -16.62 13.75
CA HIS A 98 -18.00 -16.65 12.29
C HIS A 98 -18.61 -15.39 11.69
N ARG A 99 -19.69 -14.89 12.26
CA ARG A 99 -20.33 -13.64 11.82
C ARG A 99 -19.44 -12.44 12.09
N LEU A 100 -18.80 -12.40 13.26
CA LEU A 100 -17.83 -11.37 13.60
C LEU A 100 -16.68 -11.33 12.60
N ARG A 101 -16.02 -12.46 12.34
CA ARG A 101 -14.93 -12.56 11.35
C ARG A 101 -15.35 -12.09 9.95
N THR A 102 -16.52 -12.48 9.49
CA THR A 102 -17.02 -12.05 8.18
C THR A 102 -17.27 -10.54 8.13
N LEU A 103 -17.80 -9.95 9.19
CA LEU A 103 -18.01 -8.51 9.31
C LEU A 103 -16.67 -7.76 9.31
N LEU A 104 -15.69 -8.25 10.10
CA LEU A 104 -14.36 -7.68 10.18
C LEU A 104 -13.67 -7.70 8.81
N ARG A 105 -13.61 -8.85 8.14
CA ARG A 105 -12.98 -8.98 6.82
C ARG A 105 -13.52 -8.01 5.80
N LYS A 106 -14.85 -7.86 5.73
CA LYS A 106 -15.47 -6.91 4.79
C LYS A 106 -15.07 -5.47 5.06
N ASN A 107 -15.05 -5.05 6.32
CA ASN A 107 -14.66 -3.69 6.68
C ASN A 107 -13.16 -3.46 6.50
N MET A 108 -12.33 -4.46 6.77
CA MET A 108 -10.89 -4.40 6.51
C MET A 108 -10.57 -4.32 5.01
N GLN A 109 -11.32 -5.00 4.16
CA GLN A 109 -11.17 -4.86 2.70
C GLN A 109 -11.49 -3.44 2.22
N VAL A 110 -12.47 -2.77 2.85
CA VAL A 110 -12.80 -1.37 2.51
C VAL A 110 -11.63 -0.45 2.83
N ILE A 111 -11.06 -0.54 4.05
CA ILE A 111 -9.93 0.31 4.43
C ILE A 111 -8.67 -0.02 3.64
N ALA A 112 -8.38 -1.32 3.40
CA ALA A 112 -7.26 -1.73 2.58
C ALA A 112 -7.34 -1.16 1.16
N THR A 113 -8.53 -1.18 0.57
CA THR A 113 -8.75 -0.57 -0.75
C THR A 113 -8.52 0.94 -0.70
N ALA A 114 -9.07 1.64 0.30
CA ALA A 114 -8.88 3.09 0.43
C ALA A 114 -7.41 3.48 0.64
N CYS A 115 -6.67 2.72 1.44
CA CYS A 115 -5.24 2.93 1.65
C CYS A 115 -4.45 2.73 0.35
N ARG A 116 -4.72 1.66 -0.36
CA ARG A 116 -4.06 1.36 -1.64
C ARG A 116 -4.36 2.42 -2.70
N ASP A 117 -5.62 2.83 -2.83
CA ASP A 117 -6.03 3.84 -3.79
C ASP A 117 -5.34 5.19 -3.47
N ALA A 118 -5.20 5.54 -2.19
CA ALA A 118 -4.47 6.74 -1.76
C ALA A 118 -2.98 6.68 -2.10
N VAL A 119 -2.34 5.51 -1.95
CA VAL A 119 -0.92 5.32 -2.27
C VAL A 119 -0.68 5.36 -3.78
N PHE A 120 -1.57 4.82 -4.58
CA PHE A 120 -1.40 4.80 -6.04
C PHE A 120 -1.96 6.05 -6.75
N ALA A 121 -2.65 6.95 -6.05
CA ALA A 121 -3.13 8.20 -6.61
C ALA A 121 -2.06 9.06 -7.30
N PRO A 122 -0.79 9.12 -6.84
CA PRO A 122 0.27 9.84 -7.53
C PRO A 122 0.71 9.22 -8.86
N ILE A 123 0.35 7.97 -9.17
CA ILE A 123 0.75 7.28 -10.40
C ILE A 123 -0.12 7.77 -11.56
N THR A 124 0.34 8.79 -12.23
CA THR A 124 -0.36 9.43 -13.37
C THR A 124 0.62 9.75 -14.49
N THR A 125 0.12 9.85 -15.72
CA THR A 125 0.93 10.25 -16.88
C THR A 125 1.50 11.66 -16.72
N ALA A 126 0.84 12.54 -15.96
CA ALA A 126 1.36 13.86 -15.63
C ALA A 126 2.63 13.79 -14.75
N ASN A 127 2.73 12.78 -13.88
CA ASN A 127 3.82 12.64 -12.92
C ASN A 127 5.00 11.82 -13.44
N TYR A 128 4.74 10.78 -14.22
CA TYR A 128 5.77 9.84 -14.69
C TYR A 128 6.00 9.91 -16.21
N GLY A 129 5.32 10.83 -16.90
CA GLY A 129 5.47 11.01 -18.34
C GLY A 129 4.64 10.05 -19.19
N SER A 130 5.01 9.95 -20.46
CA SER A 130 4.27 9.11 -21.41
C SER A 130 4.34 7.64 -21.05
N ALA A 131 3.25 6.91 -21.29
CA ALA A 131 3.21 5.47 -21.09
C ALA A 131 4.26 4.75 -21.97
N VAL A 132 4.90 3.75 -21.41
CA VAL A 132 5.87 2.90 -22.12
C VAL A 132 5.18 1.83 -22.97
N LEU A 133 3.94 1.52 -22.64
CA LEU A 133 3.09 0.58 -23.36
C LEU A 133 1.66 1.08 -23.38
N HIS A 134 1.02 0.92 -24.54
CA HIS A 134 -0.41 1.06 -24.75
C HIS A 134 -0.95 -0.27 -25.29
N SER A 135 -1.66 -1.02 -24.48
CA SER A 135 -2.19 -2.33 -24.89
C SER A 135 -3.58 -2.53 -24.33
N THR A 136 -4.47 -3.16 -25.12
CA THR A 136 -5.79 -3.57 -24.61
C THR A 136 -5.68 -4.88 -23.84
N ALA A 137 -6.62 -5.14 -22.94
CA ALA A 137 -6.64 -6.40 -22.19
C ALA A 137 -6.76 -7.63 -23.11
N THR A 138 -7.28 -7.47 -24.35
CA THR A 138 -7.40 -8.56 -25.31
C THR A 138 -6.07 -8.90 -25.95
N ASP A 139 -5.26 -7.89 -26.26
CA ASP A 139 -4.03 -8.02 -27.03
C ASP A 139 -2.78 -8.20 -26.16
N PHE A 140 -2.92 -7.96 -24.84
CA PHE A 140 -1.81 -8.05 -23.89
C PHE A 140 -1.22 -9.46 -23.83
N ASP A 141 0.08 -9.55 -24.07
CA ASP A 141 0.80 -10.82 -24.13
C ASP A 141 2.24 -10.75 -23.57
N ALA A 142 3.01 -11.83 -23.78
CA ALA A 142 4.39 -11.91 -23.30
C ALA A 142 5.35 -10.91 -23.97
N SER A 143 5.06 -10.43 -25.19
CA SER A 143 5.88 -9.42 -25.88
C SER A 143 5.72 -8.05 -25.24
N ASP A 144 4.54 -7.77 -24.70
CA ASP A 144 4.26 -6.56 -23.93
C ASP A 144 5.10 -6.51 -22.65
N LEU A 145 5.25 -7.66 -21.95
CA LEU A 145 6.13 -7.76 -20.80
C LEU A 145 7.60 -7.50 -21.14
N GLN A 146 8.05 -7.96 -22.32
CA GLN A 146 9.41 -7.67 -22.77
C GLN A 146 9.59 -6.18 -23.06
N THR A 147 8.58 -5.51 -23.59
CA THR A 147 8.58 -4.06 -23.84
C THR A 147 8.67 -3.29 -22.52
N ILE A 148 7.84 -3.66 -21.54
CA ILE A 148 7.87 -3.05 -20.19
C ILE A 148 9.23 -3.28 -19.54
N TRP A 149 9.74 -4.53 -19.60
CA TRP A 149 11.06 -4.86 -19.02
C TRP A 149 12.18 -4.06 -19.69
N GLY A 150 12.15 -3.92 -21.00
CA GLY A 150 13.11 -3.12 -21.75
C GLY A 150 13.11 -1.64 -21.35
N ALA A 151 11.95 -1.08 -21.06
CA ALA A 151 11.83 0.29 -20.56
C ALA A 151 12.36 0.46 -19.12
N CYS A 152 12.22 -0.58 -18.29
CA CYS A 152 12.64 -0.58 -16.89
C CYS A 152 14.02 -1.24 -16.64
N LYS A 153 14.76 -1.58 -17.68
CA LYS A 153 16.02 -2.36 -17.59
C LYS A 153 17.09 -1.74 -16.68
N ASP A 154 17.12 -0.40 -16.64
CA ASP A 154 18.11 0.37 -15.89
C ASP A 154 17.65 0.68 -14.44
N PHE A 155 16.45 0.25 -14.05
CA PHE A 155 15.97 0.42 -12.68
C PHE A 155 16.69 -0.53 -11.73
N PRO A 156 17.08 -0.07 -10.53
CA PRO A 156 17.74 -0.91 -9.54
C PRO A 156 16.85 -2.06 -9.05
N THR A 157 15.55 -1.82 -8.95
CA THR A 157 14.50 -2.81 -8.69
C THR A 157 13.35 -2.60 -9.67
N ARG A 158 12.67 -3.67 -10.05
CA ARG A 158 11.59 -3.65 -11.04
C ARG A 158 10.35 -4.28 -10.47
N ASN A 159 9.52 -3.46 -9.85
CA ASN A 159 8.27 -3.88 -9.24
C ASN A 159 7.14 -3.61 -10.24
N LEU A 160 6.56 -4.67 -10.80
CA LEU A 160 5.48 -4.56 -11.77
C LEU A 160 4.14 -4.79 -11.09
N ILE A 161 3.24 -3.82 -11.25
CA ILE A 161 1.86 -3.88 -10.76
C ILE A 161 0.94 -3.75 -11.98
N LEU A 162 0.03 -4.69 -12.15
CA LEU A 162 -0.91 -4.72 -13.27
C LEU A 162 -2.35 -4.79 -12.79
N ASP A 163 -3.26 -4.27 -13.59
CA ASP A 163 -4.69 -4.51 -13.43
C ASP A 163 -5.02 -5.99 -13.56
N GLY A 164 -6.06 -6.45 -12.85
CA GLY A 164 -6.44 -7.85 -12.80
C GLY A 164 -6.78 -8.46 -14.16
N ALA A 165 -7.33 -7.68 -15.08
CA ALA A 165 -7.63 -8.16 -16.44
C ALA A 165 -6.35 -8.49 -17.21
N TYR A 166 -5.32 -7.68 -17.06
CA TYR A 166 -4.00 -7.89 -17.68
C TYR A 166 -3.19 -8.94 -16.94
N PHE A 167 -3.21 -8.91 -15.61
CA PHE A 167 -2.55 -9.93 -14.80
C PHE A 167 -3.07 -11.33 -15.11
N SER A 168 -4.37 -11.49 -15.36
CA SER A 168 -4.96 -12.78 -15.69
C SER A 168 -4.41 -13.41 -16.97
N LYS A 169 -3.89 -12.62 -17.91
CA LYS A 169 -3.25 -13.10 -19.13
C LYS A 169 -1.89 -13.76 -18.89
N LEU A 170 -1.28 -13.47 -17.76
CA LEU A 170 0.01 -14.04 -17.35
C LEU A 170 -0.16 -15.38 -16.63
N LEU A 171 -1.39 -15.75 -16.27
CA LEU A 171 -1.65 -17.03 -15.64
C LEU A 171 -1.54 -18.16 -16.66
N PRO A 172 -0.92 -19.31 -16.30
CA PRO A 172 -0.80 -20.44 -17.19
C PRO A 172 -2.17 -20.96 -17.61
N THR A 173 -2.34 -21.20 -18.90
CA THR A 173 -3.61 -21.70 -19.46
C THR A 173 -3.72 -23.23 -19.41
N ASN A 174 -2.60 -23.93 -19.21
CA ASN A 174 -2.54 -25.39 -19.16
C ASN A 174 -2.31 -25.85 -17.71
N ALA A 175 -3.03 -26.87 -17.28
CA ALA A 175 -2.92 -27.45 -15.94
C ALA A 175 -1.48 -27.94 -15.62
N ASP A 176 -0.78 -28.47 -16.63
CA ASP A 176 0.60 -28.96 -16.49
C ASP A 176 1.63 -27.83 -16.27
N SER A 177 1.28 -26.60 -16.61
CA SER A 177 2.12 -25.41 -16.40
C SER A 177 1.79 -24.67 -15.10
N PHE A 178 0.76 -25.14 -14.38
CA PHE A 178 0.34 -24.52 -13.12
C PHE A 178 1.19 -25.03 -11.96
N LEU A 179 2.41 -24.53 -11.87
CA LEU A 179 3.27 -24.76 -10.70
C LEU A 179 3.05 -23.63 -9.69
N PRO A 180 2.63 -23.92 -8.45
CA PRO A 180 2.58 -22.92 -7.39
C PRO A 180 3.96 -22.27 -7.22
N GLY A 181 4.04 -20.95 -7.38
CA GLY A 181 5.29 -20.21 -7.30
C GLY A 181 6.05 -20.04 -8.62
N SER A 182 5.58 -20.57 -9.74
CA SER A 182 6.17 -20.35 -11.07
C SER A 182 5.72 -19.06 -11.76
N THR A 183 5.01 -18.20 -11.09
CA THR A 183 4.96 -16.77 -11.41
C THR A 183 6.33 -16.15 -11.19
N GLY A 184 7.39 -16.91 -11.49
CA GLY A 184 8.73 -16.37 -11.59
C GLY A 184 8.61 -15.17 -12.49
N ALA A 185 8.85 -14.05 -11.92
CA ALA A 185 8.53 -12.70 -12.24
C ALA A 185 8.92 -12.21 -13.64
N TYR A 186 8.96 -13.03 -14.64
CA TYR A 186 9.30 -12.64 -16.02
C TYR A 186 10.49 -11.67 -16.11
N GLY A 187 11.43 -11.77 -15.16
CA GLY A 187 12.56 -10.85 -15.00
C GLY A 187 12.29 -9.62 -14.11
N PHE A 188 11.10 -9.50 -13.53
CA PHE A 188 10.77 -8.49 -12.53
C PHE A 188 11.07 -9.00 -11.12
N ASP A 189 11.42 -8.10 -10.20
CA ASP A 189 11.72 -8.45 -8.82
C ASP A 189 10.43 -8.75 -8.03
N SER A 190 9.33 -8.06 -8.37
CA SER A 190 8.00 -8.39 -7.87
C SER A 190 6.95 -8.22 -8.96
N LEU A 191 5.89 -9.01 -8.87
CA LEU A 191 4.73 -8.92 -9.74
C LEU A 191 3.47 -8.95 -8.88
N ALA A 192 2.70 -7.88 -8.91
CA ALA A 192 1.51 -7.72 -8.11
C ALA A 192 0.29 -7.34 -8.95
N MET A 193 -0.89 -7.63 -8.41
CA MET A 193 -2.16 -7.28 -9.02
C MET A 193 -2.81 -6.13 -8.27
N ASN A 194 -3.29 -5.13 -9.00
CA ASN A 194 -4.16 -4.09 -8.48
C ASN A 194 -5.40 -3.96 -9.36
N ASN A 195 -6.57 -4.24 -8.80
CA ASN A 195 -7.84 -4.20 -9.55
C ASN A 195 -8.44 -2.80 -9.69
N ARG A 196 -7.81 -1.79 -9.10
CA ARG A 196 -8.34 -0.42 -9.11
C ARG A 196 -7.19 0.56 -9.30
N TRP A 197 -7.27 1.29 -10.38
CA TRP A 197 -6.42 2.42 -10.69
C TRP A 197 -7.26 3.71 -10.68
N ASP A 198 -8.02 3.92 -9.59
CA ASP A 198 -8.93 5.06 -9.43
C ASP A 198 -8.18 6.40 -9.22
N GLY A 199 -6.94 6.47 -9.73
CA GLY A 199 -6.17 7.70 -9.78
C GLY A 199 -6.75 8.71 -10.76
N ALA A 200 -6.15 9.89 -10.83
CA ALA A 200 -6.57 10.98 -11.71
C ALA A 200 -6.50 10.63 -13.22
N ASP A 201 -5.92 9.49 -13.57
CA ASP A 201 -5.78 9.03 -14.96
C ASP A 201 -6.45 7.66 -15.13
N ALA A 202 -7.71 7.69 -15.62
CA ALA A 202 -8.55 6.51 -15.81
C ALA A 202 -8.00 5.48 -16.82
N LYS A 203 -6.93 5.83 -17.54
CA LYS A 203 -6.30 4.95 -18.53
C LYS A 203 -5.11 4.17 -18.00
N VAL A 204 -4.64 4.45 -16.80
CA VAL A 204 -3.54 3.70 -16.20
C VAL A 204 -4.02 2.31 -15.82
N ILE A 205 -3.35 1.28 -16.35
CA ILE A 205 -3.64 -0.14 -16.11
C ILE A 205 -2.48 -0.88 -15.46
N GLY A 206 -1.33 -0.23 -15.36
CA GLY A 206 -0.15 -0.79 -14.73
C GLY A 206 0.94 0.22 -14.48
N PHE A 207 1.85 -0.17 -13.61
CA PHE A 207 3.01 0.60 -13.23
C PHE A 207 4.19 -0.32 -12.97
N CYS A 208 5.33 -0.01 -13.55
CA CYS A 208 6.60 -0.64 -13.22
C CYS A 208 7.50 0.40 -12.59
N GLY A 209 7.94 0.20 -11.37
CA GLY A 209 8.76 1.17 -10.66
C GLY A 209 9.83 0.56 -9.78
N ALA A 210 10.92 1.31 -9.61
CA ALA A 210 11.90 1.05 -8.56
C ALA A 210 11.31 1.39 -7.19
N ALA A 211 12.00 0.98 -6.13
CA ALA A 211 11.57 1.28 -4.76
C ALA A 211 11.43 2.80 -4.52
N ASP A 212 12.30 3.60 -5.12
CA ASP A 212 12.32 5.05 -4.96
C ASP A 212 11.32 5.78 -5.89
N ALA A 213 10.65 5.07 -6.79
CA ALA A 213 9.68 5.67 -7.69
C ALA A 213 8.51 6.30 -6.94
N LEU A 214 8.08 5.69 -5.85
CA LEU A 214 6.98 6.15 -5.01
C LEU A 214 7.47 6.32 -3.57
N ALA A 215 7.22 7.46 -2.97
CA ALA A 215 7.51 7.74 -1.59
C ALA A 215 6.22 7.64 -0.76
N ILE A 216 6.23 6.79 0.26
CA ILE A 216 5.10 6.57 1.17
C ILE A 216 5.49 7.08 2.55
N ALA A 217 4.58 7.76 3.22
CA ALA A 217 4.74 8.16 4.61
C ALA A 217 3.61 7.58 5.46
N SER A 218 3.96 7.11 6.63
CA SER A 218 3.01 6.62 7.65
C SER A 218 3.31 7.27 9.00
N GLY A 219 2.39 7.18 9.94
CA GLY A 219 2.59 7.71 11.28
C GLY A 219 1.52 7.24 12.24
N GLU A 220 1.73 7.54 13.52
CA GLU A 220 0.75 7.31 14.55
C GLU A 220 -0.24 8.49 14.63
N PRO A 221 -1.55 8.27 14.70
CA PRO A 221 -2.51 9.35 14.88
C PRO A 221 -2.34 10.00 16.28
N ILE A 222 -2.34 11.32 16.31
CA ILE A 222 -2.45 12.04 17.59
C ILE A 222 -3.82 11.71 18.18
N MET A 223 -3.81 11.24 19.41
CA MET A 223 -5.01 11.01 20.20
C MET A 223 -4.90 11.75 21.52
N ASP A 224 -5.93 12.50 21.85
CA ASP A 224 -6.05 13.17 23.13
C ASP A 224 -6.24 12.13 24.24
N ASP A 225 -5.56 12.29 25.36
CA ASP A 225 -5.67 11.40 26.53
C ASP A 225 -7.11 11.27 27.01
N GLU A 226 -7.89 12.37 26.99
CA GLU A 226 -9.31 12.36 27.39
C GLU A 226 -10.15 11.48 26.42
N ILE A 227 -9.82 11.49 25.13
CA ILE A 227 -10.51 10.65 24.14
C ILE A 227 -10.08 9.18 24.30
N GLN A 228 -8.80 8.94 24.56
CA GLN A 228 -8.27 7.60 24.78
C GLN A 228 -8.93 6.93 25.99
N ASP A 229 -9.16 7.67 27.07
CA ASP A 229 -9.84 7.19 28.28
C ASP A 229 -11.32 6.81 28.03
N LEU A 230 -11.95 7.35 27.01
CA LEU A 230 -13.33 7.00 26.60
C LEU A 230 -13.39 5.74 25.73
N LEU A 231 -12.27 5.26 25.22
CA LEU A 231 -12.22 4.04 24.43
C LEU A 231 -12.27 2.81 25.34
N SER A 232 -12.99 1.79 24.91
CA SER A 232 -12.99 0.50 25.61
C SER A 232 -11.69 -0.27 25.42
N PHE A 233 -11.03 -0.03 24.32
CA PHE A 233 -9.63 -0.43 24.04
C PHE A 233 -9.08 0.43 22.90
N TYR A 234 -7.75 0.55 22.86
CA TYR A 234 -6.96 1.10 21.78
C TYR A 234 -5.70 0.25 21.64
N GLU A 235 -5.43 -0.27 20.47
CA GLU A 235 -4.32 -1.18 20.23
C GLU A 235 -3.71 -0.96 18.84
N PRO A 236 -2.39 -0.70 18.75
CA PRO A 236 -1.68 -0.72 17.49
C PRO A 236 -1.42 -2.17 17.06
N VAL A 237 -1.62 -2.47 15.78
CA VAL A 237 -1.30 -3.76 15.16
C VAL A 237 -0.34 -3.53 14.01
N GLU A 238 0.85 -4.08 14.12
CA GLU A 238 1.83 -4.05 13.04
C GLU A 238 1.37 -4.93 11.87
N LEU A 239 1.37 -4.34 10.69
CA LEU A 239 1.07 -5.00 9.44
C LEU A 239 2.37 -5.33 8.71
N PRO A 240 2.37 -6.34 7.83
CA PRO A 240 3.47 -6.53 6.89
C PRO A 240 3.76 -5.22 6.16
N GLY A 241 5.07 -4.92 5.96
CA GLY A 241 5.50 -3.69 5.30
C GLY A 241 5.74 -2.50 6.22
N GLY A 242 5.72 -2.71 7.53
CA GLY A 242 6.03 -1.64 8.49
C GLY A 242 4.91 -0.62 8.71
N LEU A 243 3.74 -0.86 8.13
CA LEU A 243 2.55 -0.07 8.41
C LEU A 243 1.90 -0.49 9.72
N THR A 244 1.28 0.45 10.42
CA THR A 244 0.55 0.15 11.65
C THR A 244 -0.94 0.48 11.48
N ALA A 245 -1.79 -0.49 11.79
CA ALA A 245 -3.22 -0.29 11.94
C ALA A 245 -3.55 -0.03 13.41
N TYR A 246 -4.42 0.93 13.65
CA TYR A 246 -4.87 1.30 14.99
C TYR A 246 -6.31 0.82 15.17
N LEU A 247 -6.46 -0.10 16.11
CA LEU A 247 -7.75 -0.70 16.44
C LEU A 247 -8.30 -0.03 17.70
N SER A 248 -9.55 0.38 17.64
CA SER A 248 -10.22 0.96 18.80
C SER A 248 -11.67 0.52 18.89
N SER A 249 -12.24 0.61 20.08
CA SER A 249 -13.66 0.36 20.30
C SER A 249 -14.24 1.33 21.30
N PHE A 250 -15.44 1.78 21.03
CA PHE A 250 -16.17 2.68 21.90
C PHE A 250 -17.66 2.29 21.96
N THR A 251 -18.33 2.72 23.02
CA THR A 251 -19.78 2.52 23.20
C THR A 251 -20.51 3.85 23.04
N ASP A 252 -21.41 3.91 22.08
CA ASP A 252 -22.33 5.04 21.93
C ASP A 252 -23.57 4.78 22.81
N ILE A 253 -23.64 5.52 23.91
CA ILE A 253 -24.74 5.40 24.90
C ILE A 253 -26.09 5.81 24.29
N ASN A 254 -26.09 6.83 23.43
CA ASN A 254 -27.32 7.33 22.80
C ASN A 254 -27.93 6.30 21.85
N LYS A 255 -27.07 5.59 21.13
CA LYS A 255 -27.48 4.51 20.19
C LYS A 255 -27.53 3.13 20.85
N ARG A 256 -27.10 3.00 22.10
CA ARG A 256 -26.98 1.72 22.83
C ARG A 256 -26.26 0.68 22.03
N SER A 257 -25.14 1.08 21.42
CA SER A 257 -24.42 0.26 20.47
C SER A 257 -22.92 0.34 20.71
N ARG A 258 -22.24 -0.76 20.47
CA ARG A 258 -20.80 -0.83 20.47
C ARG A 258 -20.29 -0.69 19.04
N TYR A 259 -19.27 0.13 18.88
CA TYR A 259 -18.57 0.33 17.61
C TYR A 259 -17.14 -0.16 17.72
N MET A 260 -16.67 -0.75 16.66
CA MET A 260 -15.25 -1.01 16.42
C MET A 260 -14.78 -0.08 15.31
N ASN A 261 -13.57 0.44 15.45
CA ASN A 261 -12.94 1.30 14.49
C ASN A 261 -11.55 0.74 14.14
N ILE A 262 -11.24 0.77 12.85
CA ILE A 262 -9.93 0.44 12.32
C ILE A 262 -9.44 1.68 11.59
N SER A 263 -8.23 2.13 11.86
CA SER A 263 -7.63 3.25 11.16
C SER A 263 -6.18 2.98 10.78
N VAL A 264 -5.76 3.56 9.67
CA VAL A 264 -4.39 3.58 9.19
C VAL A 264 -4.06 5.01 8.78
N MET A 265 -2.91 5.50 9.20
CA MET A 265 -2.38 6.80 8.79
C MET A 265 -1.36 6.59 7.69
N LEU A 266 -1.65 7.13 6.50
CA LEU A 266 -0.70 7.06 5.40
C LEU A 266 -0.91 8.19 4.39
N GLY A 267 0.11 8.43 3.60
CA GLY A 267 0.11 9.29 2.44
C GLY A 267 1.17 8.86 1.46
N ALA A 268 1.07 9.32 0.23
CA ALA A 268 2.08 9.04 -0.78
C ALA A 268 2.32 10.26 -1.68
N ALA A 269 3.51 10.30 -2.26
CA ALA A 269 3.89 11.27 -3.26
C ALA A 269 4.80 10.61 -4.31
N VAL A 270 4.98 11.29 -5.42
CA VAL A 270 5.97 10.90 -6.43
C VAL A 270 7.36 10.98 -5.80
N GLY A 271 8.06 9.88 -5.80
CA GLY A 271 9.47 9.79 -5.43
C GLY A 271 10.37 10.28 -6.58
N ASP A 272 11.13 9.37 -7.16
CA ASP A 272 11.86 9.62 -8.40
C ASP A 272 10.96 9.30 -9.62
N ALA A 273 10.53 10.33 -10.32
CA ALA A 273 9.68 10.17 -11.51
C ALA A 273 10.39 9.43 -12.66
N THR A 274 11.73 9.44 -12.68
CA THR A 274 12.51 8.75 -13.73
C THR A 274 12.67 7.25 -13.47
N ALA A 275 12.38 6.82 -12.24
CA ALA A 275 12.46 5.43 -11.80
C ALA A 275 11.10 4.71 -11.90
N GLY A 276 10.11 5.31 -12.55
CA GLY A 276 8.79 4.75 -12.76
C GLY A 276 8.33 4.80 -14.22
N ALA A 277 7.64 3.76 -14.66
CA ALA A 277 7.09 3.62 -16.00
C ALA A 277 5.61 3.24 -15.96
N ILE A 278 4.78 3.99 -16.68
CA ILE A 278 3.33 3.81 -16.74
C ILE A 278 2.94 2.94 -17.91
N ILE A 279 1.92 2.14 -17.69
CA ILE A 279 1.25 1.31 -18.69
C ILE A 279 -0.19 1.78 -18.78
N THR A 280 -0.67 2.04 -19.99
CA THR A 280 -2.03 2.53 -20.21
C THR A 280 -2.84 1.61 -21.10
N ASP A 281 -4.16 1.65 -20.95
CA ASP A 281 -5.09 1.01 -21.85
C ASP A 281 -4.95 1.61 -23.27
N GLY A 282 -4.89 0.73 -24.27
CA GLY A 282 -4.80 1.09 -25.67
C GLY A 282 -6.13 1.48 -26.33
N SER A 283 -7.25 1.47 -25.55
CA SER A 283 -8.58 1.81 -26.05
C SER A 283 -8.87 3.32 -26.11
#